data_a561afcd66ecbe30122c1ace304fed56
#
_entry.id   a561afcd66ecbe30122c1ace304fed56
#
_cell.length_a   1.000
_cell.length_b   1.000
_cell.length_c   1.000
_cell.angle_alpha   90.00
_cell.angle_beta   90.00
_cell.angle_gamma   90.00
#
_symmetry.space_group_name_H-M   'P 1'
#
loop_
_entity.id
_entity.type
_entity.pdbx_description
1 polymer ?
#
loop_
_entity_poly.entity_id
_entity_poly.type
_entity_poly.pdbx_seq_one_letter_code
_entity_poly.pdbx_strand_id
1 'polypeptide(L)'
;HHIQGLNHTHRTKIHVGGYQDLVDADVVIVSASAASTPDMKDRTLLTKANSVIVNDVFRQLSAVTKEAIVILISNPVDAMTYLAHQAGYPSDKVIGTGTILESARFRTLIADHYNVDPKDVEGFVLGEHGSHCVPIWSRVRIHGIELPEFEQLTGHAPIDRGAISTAIDEVAFDVFKKKGWTNSAISRAAVQLAQSILFDEHSIEPVSGLVQGAYGLVDGALSLLTLVERNGVKQRLPIELSNEEQ
;
A
#
# COMPACT_ATOMS: atom_id res chain seq x y z
N HIS A 1 13.17 -23.84 8.84
CA HIS A 1 13.77 -24.92 8.05
C HIS A 1 13.00 -25.19 6.75
N HIS A 2 11.66 -25.19 6.77
CA HIS A 2 10.84 -25.53 5.59
C HIS A 2 11.00 -24.51 4.46
N ILE A 3 10.90 -23.24 4.77
CA ILE A 3 11.08 -22.13 3.80
C ILE A 3 12.53 -22.02 3.37
N GLN A 4 13.47 -22.22 4.30
CA GLN A 4 14.90 -22.17 4.02
C GLN A 4 15.34 -23.24 3.04
N GLY A 5 14.74 -24.44 3.11
CA GLY A 5 15.01 -25.54 2.18
C GLY A 5 14.55 -25.29 0.74
N LEU A 6 13.61 -24.36 0.52
CA LEU A 6 13.13 -23.95 -0.81
C LEU A 6 14.03 -22.91 -1.49
N ASN A 7 14.95 -22.31 -0.75
CA ASN A 7 15.82 -21.26 -1.27
C ASN A 7 17.12 -21.86 -1.83
N HIS A 8 17.03 -22.42 -3.02
CA HIS A 8 18.16 -23.11 -3.66
C HIS A 8 19.26 -22.18 -4.19
N THR A 9 18.98 -20.88 -4.34
CA THR A 9 19.87 -19.92 -5.00
C THR A 9 20.59 -18.97 -4.05
N HIS A 10 20.14 -18.88 -2.79
CA HIS A 10 20.65 -17.89 -1.83
C HIS A 10 21.01 -18.55 -0.48
N ARG A 11 22.00 -17.98 0.17
CA ARG A 11 22.41 -18.37 1.53
C ARG A 11 21.58 -17.68 2.62
N THR A 12 20.33 -17.37 2.34
CA THR A 12 19.44 -16.71 3.28
C THR A 12 19.24 -17.56 4.52
N LYS A 13 19.47 -17.01 5.67
CA LYS A 13 19.21 -17.65 6.97
C LYS A 13 17.85 -17.17 7.48
N ILE A 14 17.02 -18.10 7.93
CA ILE A 14 15.71 -17.84 8.49
C ILE A 14 15.67 -18.42 9.90
N HIS A 15 15.37 -17.59 10.88
CA HIS A 15 15.25 -17.96 12.29
C HIS A 15 14.08 -17.25 12.96
N VAL A 16 13.64 -17.77 14.08
CA VAL A 16 12.69 -17.09 14.98
C VAL A 16 13.51 -16.24 15.94
N GLY A 17 13.10 -14.98 16.12
CA GLY A 17 13.80 -14.03 16.98
C GLY A 17 12.83 -13.19 17.82
N GLY A 18 13.36 -12.31 18.62
CA GLY A 18 12.66 -11.28 19.37
C GLY A 18 13.01 -9.88 18.89
N TYR A 19 12.50 -8.85 19.57
CA TYR A 19 12.78 -7.46 19.19
C TYR A 19 14.26 -7.10 19.25
N GLN A 20 15.04 -7.70 20.15
CA GLN A 20 16.48 -7.44 20.28
C GLN A 20 17.27 -7.86 19.03
N ASP A 21 16.74 -8.78 18.24
CA ASP A 21 17.38 -9.23 16.99
C ASP A 21 17.16 -8.22 15.84
N LEU A 22 16.37 -7.16 16.07
CA LEU A 22 16.07 -6.11 15.07
C LEU A 22 17.01 -4.89 15.17
N VAL A 23 18.02 -4.92 16.03
CA VAL A 23 18.88 -3.77 16.31
C VAL A 23 19.57 -3.22 15.05
N ASP A 24 19.92 -4.08 14.11
CA ASP A 24 20.57 -3.77 12.83
C ASP A 24 19.73 -4.14 11.61
N ALA A 25 18.41 -4.27 11.79
CA ALA A 25 17.50 -4.55 10.69
C ALA A 25 17.41 -3.37 9.72
N ASP A 26 17.54 -3.62 8.42
CA ASP A 26 17.29 -2.64 7.36
C ASP A 26 15.79 -2.39 7.18
N VAL A 27 14.99 -3.47 7.17
CA VAL A 27 13.54 -3.42 6.93
C VAL A 27 12.80 -4.29 7.94
N VAL A 28 11.73 -3.75 8.52
CA VAL A 28 10.80 -4.48 9.40
C VAL A 28 9.42 -4.45 8.78
N ILE A 29 8.82 -5.62 8.55
CA ILE A 29 7.45 -5.73 8.03
C ILE A 29 6.49 -6.02 9.18
N VAL A 30 5.56 -5.10 9.45
CA VAL A 30 4.57 -5.23 10.53
C VAL A 30 3.22 -5.64 9.93
N SER A 31 2.85 -6.91 10.18
CA SER A 31 1.57 -7.48 9.76
C SER A 31 0.71 -7.95 10.94
N ALA A 32 1.08 -7.52 12.15
CA ALA A 32 0.37 -7.91 13.38
C ALA A 32 -1.05 -7.34 13.38
N SER A 33 -2.05 -8.18 13.64
CA SER A 33 -3.46 -7.81 13.65
C SER A 33 -4.23 -8.67 14.65
N ALA A 34 -5.26 -8.09 15.25
CA ALA A 34 -6.27 -8.86 15.96
C ALA A 34 -6.97 -9.82 15.01
N ALA A 35 -7.43 -10.95 15.53
CA ALA A 35 -8.20 -11.91 14.75
C ALA A 35 -9.50 -11.26 14.25
N SER A 36 -9.71 -11.31 12.93
CA SER A 36 -10.97 -10.90 12.30
C SER A 36 -11.78 -12.14 11.91
N THR A 37 -13.09 -12.07 12.10
CA THR A 37 -13.99 -13.10 11.59
C THR A 37 -14.81 -12.54 10.42
N PRO A 38 -15.23 -13.37 9.46
CA PRO A 38 -16.06 -12.93 8.33
C PRO A 38 -17.36 -12.22 8.75
N ASP A 39 -17.85 -12.51 9.95
CA ASP A 39 -19.06 -11.94 10.53
C ASP A 39 -18.84 -10.62 11.29
N MET A 40 -17.61 -10.16 11.39
CA MET A 40 -17.28 -8.92 12.10
C MET A 40 -17.78 -7.72 11.30
N LYS A 41 -18.94 -7.19 11.66
CA LYS A 41 -19.58 -6.05 11.00
C LYS A 41 -19.02 -4.70 11.45
N ASP A 42 -18.42 -4.66 12.64
CA ASP A 42 -17.91 -3.42 13.23
C ASP A 42 -16.41 -3.28 13.05
N ARG A 43 -16.02 -2.50 12.02
CA ARG A 43 -14.62 -2.16 11.74
C ARG A 43 -13.98 -1.32 12.88
N THR A 44 -14.79 -0.61 13.67
CA THR A 44 -14.32 0.22 14.77
C THR A 44 -13.68 -0.64 15.89
N LEU A 45 -14.26 -1.81 16.14
CA LEU A 45 -13.70 -2.75 17.12
C LEU A 45 -12.33 -3.27 16.66
N LEU A 46 -12.18 -3.59 15.40
CA LEU A 46 -10.90 -4.02 14.83
C LEU A 46 -9.86 -2.90 14.89
N THR A 47 -10.25 -1.67 14.55
CA THR A 47 -9.37 -0.49 14.65
C THR A 47 -8.87 -0.31 16.08
N LYS A 48 -9.75 -0.39 17.08
CA LYS A 48 -9.38 -0.26 18.50
C LYS A 48 -8.43 -1.39 18.94
N ALA A 49 -8.71 -2.63 18.56
CA ALA A 49 -7.84 -3.75 18.89
C ALA A 49 -6.45 -3.62 18.22
N ASN A 50 -6.42 -3.28 16.94
CA ASN A 50 -5.18 -3.11 16.21
C ASN A 50 -4.37 -1.89 16.68
N SER A 51 -5.02 -0.81 17.12
CA SER A 51 -4.31 0.33 17.71
C SER A 51 -3.50 -0.04 18.94
N VAL A 52 -4.02 -0.91 19.80
CA VAL A 52 -3.28 -1.43 20.97
C VAL A 52 -2.07 -2.25 20.52
N ILE A 53 -2.27 -3.15 19.57
CA ILE A 53 -1.21 -4.02 19.04
C ILE A 53 -0.11 -3.18 18.39
N VAL A 54 -0.47 -2.25 17.49
CA VAL A 54 0.48 -1.42 16.76
C VAL A 54 1.26 -0.51 17.71
N ASN A 55 0.59 0.13 18.67
CA ASN A 55 1.27 0.93 19.68
C ASN A 55 2.29 0.10 20.49
N ASP A 56 1.94 -1.13 20.88
CA ASP A 56 2.87 -2.00 21.59
C ASP A 56 4.06 -2.40 20.72
N VAL A 57 3.82 -2.76 19.46
CA VAL A 57 4.89 -3.07 18.48
C VAL A 57 5.85 -1.90 18.34
N PHE A 58 5.33 -0.68 18.10
CA PHE A 58 6.19 0.49 17.90
C PHE A 58 6.89 0.94 19.20
N ARG A 59 6.28 0.76 20.35
CA ARG A 59 6.93 0.99 21.66
C ARG A 59 8.13 0.04 21.84
N GLN A 60 7.96 -1.24 21.54
CA GLN A 60 9.04 -2.24 21.68
C GLN A 60 10.11 -2.05 20.62
N LEU A 61 9.74 -1.80 19.37
CA LEU A 61 10.67 -1.57 18.27
C LEU A 61 11.50 -0.30 18.52
N SER A 62 10.87 0.80 18.94
CA SER A 62 11.56 2.07 19.24
C SER A 62 12.55 1.98 20.38
N ALA A 63 12.39 1.01 21.27
CA ALA A 63 13.34 0.74 22.35
C ALA A 63 14.61 0.03 21.85
N VAL A 64 14.56 -0.57 20.66
CA VAL A 64 15.66 -1.32 20.06
C VAL A 64 16.31 -0.55 18.92
N THR A 65 15.51 -0.04 17.99
CA THR A 65 15.99 0.73 16.82
C THR A 65 14.94 1.73 16.34
N LYS A 66 15.42 2.81 15.70
CA LYS A 66 14.61 3.77 14.92
C LYS A 66 15.17 3.97 13.51
N GLU A 67 16.17 3.18 13.16
CA GLU A 67 16.83 3.25 11.86
C GLU A 67 16.19 2.34 10.81
N ALA A 68 15.58 1.24 11.23
CA ALA A 68 14.88 0.32 10.33
C ALA A 68 13.72 1.00 9.60
N ILE A 69 13.58 0.73 8.32
CA ILE A 69 12.39 1.13 7.57
C ILE A 69 11.26 0.17 7.90
N VAL A 70 10.13 0.71 8.34
CA VAL A 70 8.97 -0.11 8.69
C VAL A 70 7.95 -0.11 7.55
N ILE A 71 7.66 -1.27 7.00
CA ILE A 71 6.54 -1.49 6.07
C ILE A 71 5.35 -1.98 6.90
N LEU A 72 4.31 -1.16 7.00
CA LEU A 72 3.12 -1.44 7.79
C LEU A 72 1.99 -1.96 6.91
N ILE A 73 1.43 -3.11 7.29
CA ILE A 73 0.35 -3.81 6.57
C ILE A 73 -0.95 -3.82 7.38
N SER A 74 -0.84 -3.71 8.71
CA SER A 74 -1.97 -3.85 9.65
C SER A 74 -3.09 -2.86 9.36
N ASN A 75 -4.33 -3.34 9.25
CA ASN A 75 -5.50 -2.53 8.91
C ASN A 75 -6.23 -1.98 10.15
N PRO A 76 -6.90 -0.80 10.01
CA PRO A 76 -6.87 0.12 8.84
C PRO A 76 -5.49 0.77 8.67
N VAL A 77 -4.86 0.54 7.51
CA VAL A 77 -3.43 0.86 7.33
C VAL A 77 -3.11 2.34 7.53
N ASP A 78 -3.97 3.25 7.08
CA ASP A 78 -3.74 4.69 7.23
C ASP A 78 -3.78 5.11 8.70
N ALA A 79 -4.79 4.64 9.44
CA ALA A 79 -4.89 4.90 10.88
C ALA A 79 -3.71 4.28 11.66
N MET A 80 -3.29 3.07 11.30
CA MET A 80 -2.15 2.41 11.94
C MET A 80 -0.83 3.10 11.59
N THR A 81 -0.67 3.60 10.37
CA THR A 81 0.47 4.41 9.95
C THR A 81 0.54 5.71 10.75
N TYR A 82 -0.59 6.40 10.89
CA TYR A 82 -0.67 7.60 11.72
C TYR A 82 -0.27 7.31 13.18
N LEU A 83 -0.79 6.23 13.78
CA LEU A 83 -0.45 5.83 15.15
C LEU A 83 1.04 5.51 15.34
N ALA A 84 1.68 4.90 14.34
CA ALA A 84 3.11 4.64 14.37
C ALA A 84 3.93 5.94 14.52
N HIS A 85 3.52 7.00 13.83
CA HIS A 85 4.13 8.32 13.97
C HIS A 85 3.83 8.93 15.34
N GLN A 86 2.60 8.82 15.85
CA GLN A 86 2.23 9.30 17.19
C GLN A 86 3.00 8.57 18.29
N ALA A 87 3.38 7.31 18.08
CA ALA A 87 4.26 6.55 18.97
C ALA A 87 5.74 6.99 18.91
N GLY A 88 6.08 8.00 18.10
CA GLY A 88 7.39 8.62 18.02
C GLY A 88 8.40 7.89 17.14
N TYR A 89 7.93 7.05 16.21
CA TYR A 89 8.81 6.52 15.15
C TYR A 89 9.00 7.56 14.05
N PRO A 90 10.22 7.70 13.47
CA PRO A 90 10.49 8.72 12.46
C PRO A 90 9.56 8.61 11.25
N SER A 91 9.04 9.75 10.76
CA SER A 91 8.01 9.77 9.72
C SER A 91 8.51 9.36 8.33
N ASP A 92 9.78 9.51 8.08
CA ASP A 92 10.48 9.06 6.88
C ASP A 92 10.81 7.57 6.91
N LYS A 93 10.68 6.92 8.07
CA LYS A 93 10.97 5.49 8.29
C LYS A 93 9.73 4.60 8.32
N VAL A 94 8.51 5.15 8.31
CA VAL A 94 7.27 4.36 8.33
C VAL A 94 6.52 4.53 7.01
N ILE A 95 6.25 3.41 6.35
CA ILE A 95 5.55 3.33 5.08
C ILE A 95 4.40 2.33 5.23
N GLY A 96 3.16 2.81 5.24
CA GLY A 96 1.99 1.94 5.10
C GLY A 96 1.84 1.50 3.64
N THR A 97 1.40 0.26 3.40
CA THR A 97 1.24 -0.26 2.03
C THR A 97 0.22 0.53 1.19
N GLY A 98 -0.66 1.29 1.84
CA GLY A 98 -1.55 2.24 1.19
C GLY A 98 -2.35 1.66 0.04
N THR A 99 -2.43 2.40 -1.05
CA THR A 99 -3.23 2.06 -2.23
C THR A 99 -2.44 1.36 -3.35
N ILE A 100 -1.32 0.68 -3.04
CA ILE A 100 -0.57 -0.12 -4.03
C ILE A 100 -1.46 -1.18 -4.68
N LEU A 101 -2.29 -1.87 -3.88
CA LEU A 101 -3.16 -2.93 -4.40
C LEU A 101 -4.32 -2.37 -5.22
N GLU A 102 -4.94 -1.29 -4.75
CA GLU A 102 -5.98 -0.57 -5.50
C GLU A 102 -5.44 -0.08 -6.85
N SER A 103 -4.22 0.45 -6.86
CA SER A 103 -3.54 0.88 -8.09
C SER A 103 -3.27 -0.28 -9.05
N ALA A 104 -2.86 -1.43 -8.53
CA ALA A 104 -2.66 -2.63 -9.36
C ALA A 104 -3.98 -3.14 -9.95
N ARG A 105 -5.06 -3.18 -9.15
CA ARG A 105 -6.41 -3.54 -9.61
C ARG A 105 -6.91 -2.56 -10.65
N PHE A 106 -6.75 -1.26 -10.40
CA PHE A 106 -7.14 -0.19 -11.32
C PHE A 106 -6.51 -0.38 -12.70
N ARG A 107 -5.19 -0.59 -12.76
CA ARG A 107 -4.50 -0.87 -14.03
C ARG A 107 -4.99 -2.16 -14.70
N THR A 108 -5.22 -3.22 -13.92
CA THR A 108 -5.72 -4.50 -14.45
C THR A 108 -7.12 -4.36 -15.05
N LEU A 109 -8.04 -3.69 -14.35
CA LEU A 109 -9.41 -3.48 -14.84
C LEU A 109 -9.45 -2.63 -16.12
N ILE A 110 -8.60 -1.62 -16.23
CA ILE A 110 -8.44 -0.83 -17.46
C ILE A 110 -7.87 -1.70 -18.58
N ALA A 111 -6.84 -2.46 -18.29
CA ALA A 111 -6.19 -3.37 -19.25
C ALA A 111 -7.16 -4.42 -19.79
N ASP A 112 -7.99 -5.01 -18.92
CA ASP A 112 -9.02 -5.97 -19.30
C ASP A 112 -10.07 -5.35 -20.23
N HIS A 113 -10.50 -4.11 -19.97
CA HIS A 113 -11.45 -3.40 -20.83
C HIS A 113 -10.93 -3.18 -22.24
N TYR A 114 -9.66 -2.75 -22.36
CA TYR A 114 -9.04 -2.47 -23.66
C TYR A 114 -8.28 -3.66 -24.27
N ASN A 115 -8.28 -4.81 -23.60
CA ASN A 115 -7.58 -6.03 -24.01
C ASN A 115 -6.07 -5.78 -24.29
N VAL A 116 -5.41 -5.08 -23.35
CA VAL A 116 -3.97 -4.80 -23.35
C VAL A 116 -3.27 -5.42 -22.14
N ASP A 117 -1.95 -5.45 -22.12
CA ASP A 117 -1.19 -5.90 -20.95
C ASP A 117 -1.26 -4.83 -19.82
N PRO A 118 -1.56 -5.19 -18.56
CA PRO A 118 -1.57 -4.24 -17.44
C PRO A 118 -0.27 -3.44 -17.25
N LYS A 119 0.86 -3.95 -17.71
CA LYS A 119 2.14 -3.21 -17.65
C LYS A 119 2.18 -1.98 -18.58
N ASP A 120 1.34 -1.97 -19.62
CA ASP A 120 1.24 -0.87 -20.59
C ASP A 120 0.24 0.21 -20.12
N VAL A 121 -0.48 -0.04 -19.01
CA VAL A 121 -1.41 0.91 -18.39
C VAL A 121 -0.71 1.69 -17.30
N GLU A 122 -0.63 3.00 -17.47
CA GLU A 122 -0.22 3.95 -16.46
C GLU A 122 -1.47 4.42 -15.70
N GLY A 123 -1.44 4.35 -14.38
CA GLY A 123 -2.55 4.74 -13.53
C GLY A 123 -2.33 4.33 -12.09
N PHE A 124 -2.88 5.09 -11.18
CA PHE A 124 -2.76 4.86 -9.74
C PHE A 124 -3.98 5.39 -8.99
N VAL A 125 -4.11 4.95 -7.76
CA VAL A 125 -5.16 5.31 -6.82
C VAL A 125 -4.52 5.99 -5.62
N LEU A 126 -5.10 7.07 -5.13
CA LEU A 126 -4.64 7.82 -3.95
C LEU A 126 -5.72 7.83 -2.85
N GLY A 127 -5.42 8.49 -1.73
CA GLY A 127 -6.37 8.68 -0.64
C GLY A 127 -6.36 7.54 0.39
N GLU A 128 -7.51 7.19 0.91
CA GLU A 128 -7.68 6.14 1.91
C GLU A 128 -7.49 4.75 1.29
N HIS A 129 -6.84 3.85 2.02
CA HIS A 129 -6.89 2.42 1.70
C HIS A 129 -8.24 1.85 2.13
N GLY A 130 -9.17 1.74 1.20
CA GLY A 130 -10.54 1.29 1.45
C GLY A 130 -11.55 1.93 0.49
N SER A 131 -12.80 2.05 0.94
CA SER A 131 -13.92 2.48 0.10
C SER A 131 -13.91 3.97 -0.31
N HIS A 132 -13.01 4.77 0.24
CA HIS A 132 -12.84 6.18 -0.12
C HIS A 132 -11.53 6.43 -0.89
N CYS A 133 -11.00 5.40 -1.53
CA CYS A 133 -9.86 5.56 -2.43
C CYS A 133 -10.27 6.33 -3.69
N VAL A 134 -9.34 7.11 -4.23
CA VAL A 134 -9.59 7.98 -5.39
C VAL A 134 -8.75 7.51 -6.58
N PRO A 135 -9.35 6.84 -7.58
CA PRO A 135 -8.68 6.55 -8.85
C PRO A 135 -8.36 7.83 -9.61
N ILE A 136 -7.11 8.03 -9.98
CA ILE A 136 -6.66 9.27 -10.61
C ILE A 136 -6.78 9.15 -12.14
N TRP A 137 -8.00 9.34 -12.62
CA TRP A 137 -8.35 9.21 -14.03
C TRP A 137 -7.66 10.23 -14.93
N SER A 138 -7.37 11.43 -14.40
CA SER A 138 -6.65 12.49 -15.13
C SER A 138 -5.22 12.08 -15.53
N ARG A 139 -4.68 11.07 -14.88
CA ARG A 139 -3.32 10.57 -15.12
C ARG A 139 -3.26 9.20 -15.79
N VAL A 140 -4.40 8.64 -16.19
CA VAL A 140 -4.41 7.36 -16.90
C VAL A 140 -3.88 7.53 -18.33
N ARG A 141 -2.95 6.67 -18.70
CA ARG A 141 -2.39 6.56 -20.05
C ARG A 141 -2.24 5.08 -20.41
N ILE A 142 -2.31 4.77 -21.67
CA ILE A 142 -1.93 3.46 -22.19
C ILE A 142 -0.70 3.66 -23.08
N HIS A 143 0.45 3.25 -22.58
CA HIS A 143 1.75 3.46 -23.24
C HIS A 143 1.97 4.92 -23.66
N GLY A 144 1.64 5.87 -22.76
CA GLY A 144 1.73 7.30 -22.94
C GLY A 144 0.57 7.94 -23.70
N ILE A 145 -0.37 7.16 -24.28
CA ILE A 145 -1.53 7.65 -25.04
C ILE A 145 -2.69 7.94 -24.08
N GLU A 146 -3.34 9.07 -24.21
CA GLU A 146 -4.55 9.40 -23.43
C GLU A 146 -5.73 8.50 -23.82
N LEU A 147 -6.62 8.19 -22.87
CA LEU A 147 -7.73 7.27 -23.12
C LEU A 147 -8.61 7.67 -24.32
N PRO A 148 -9.05 8.94 -24.49
CA PRO A 148 -9.87 9.32 -25.64
C PRO A 148 -9.19 9.10 -26.98
N GLU A 149 -7.87 9.36 -27.05
CA GLU A 149 -7.08 9.11 -28.26
C GLU A 149 -6.92 7.60 -28.49
N PHE A 150 -6.63 6.83 -27.45
CA PHE A 150 -6.50 5.38 -27.53
C PHE A 150 -7.80 4.72 -28.02
N GLU A 151 -8.95 5.14 -27.48
CA GLU A 151 -10.28 4.68 -27.88
C GLU A 151 -10.54 4.98 -29.37
N GLN A 152 -10.21 6.18 -29.83
CA GLN A 152 -10.34 6.55 -31.24
C GLN A 152 -9.45 5.71 -32.16
N LEU A 153 -8.20 5.48 -31.77
CA LEU A 153 -7.23 4.72 -32.57
C LEU A 153 -7.59 3.24 -32.68
N THR A 154 -8.15 2.68 -31.62
CA THR A 154 -8.42 1.22 -31.51
C THR A 154 -9.88 0.86 -31.78
N GLY A 155 -10.78 1.83 -31.78
CA GLY A 155 -12.22 1.61 -31.94
C GLY A 155 -12.92 1.03 -30.71
N HIS A 156 -12.27 1.06 -29.56
CA HIS A 156 -12.91 0.64 -28.30
C HIS A 156 -13.95 1.68 -27.83
N ALA A 157 -15.01 1.17 -27.17
CA ALA A 157 -15.95 2.02 -26.49
C ALA A 157 -15.31 2.68 -25.25
N PRO A 158 -15.75 3.91 -24.87
CA PRO A 158 -15.29 4.57 -23.67
C PRO A 158 -15.50 3.71 -22.42
N ILE A 159 -14.52 3.72 -21.52
CA ILE A 159 -14.57 2.96 -20.29
C ILE A 159 -15.58 3.57 -19.29
N ASP A 160 -16.38 2.73 -18.64
CA ASP A 160 -17.26 3.15 -17.53
C ASP A 160 -16.42 3.33 -16.25
N ARG A 161 -16.06 4.59 -15.96
CA ARG A 161 -15.25 4.97 -14.80
C ARG A 161 -15.92 4.60 -13.47
N GLY A 162 -17.26 4.71 -13.39
CA GLY A 162 -18.03 4.37 -12.19
C GLY A 162 -18.00 2.87 -11.90
N ALA A 163 -18.18 2.05 -12.94
CA ALA A 163 -18.06 0.60 -12.81
C ALA A 163 -16.66 0.17 -12.38
N ILE A 164 -15.61 0.76 -12.92
CA ILE A 164 -14.22 0.47 -12.52
C ILE A 164 -13.99 0.86 -11.05
N SER A 165 -14.41 2.06 -10.63
CA SER A 165 -14.26 2.51 -9.23
C SER A 165 -14.95 1.55 -8.25
N THR A 166 -16.15 1.09 -8.57
CA THR A 166 -16.86 0.09 -7.76
C THR A 166 -16.11 -1.25 -7.72
N ALA A 167 -15.62 -1.71 -8.86
CA ALA A 167 -14.90 -2.99 -8.96
C ALA A 167 -13.58 -3.01 -8.17
N ILE A 168 -12.88 -1.88 -8.05
CA ILE A 168 -11.66 -1.77 -7.22
C ILE A 168 -11.94 -2.18 -5.77
N ASP A 169 -13.06 -1.72 -5.20
CA ASP A 169 -13.46 -2.03 -3.83
C ASP A 169 -13.94 -3.48 -3.68
N GLU A 170 -14.76 -3.95 -4.61
CA GLU A 170 -15.41 -5.27 -4.53
C GLU A 170 -14.42 -6.44 -4.55
N VAL A 171 -13.31 -6.33 -5.29
CA VAL A 171 -12.32 -7.42 -5.41
C VAL A 171 -11.77 -7.85 -4.03
N ALA A 172 -11.52 -6.92 -3.12
CA ALA A 172 -11.02 -7.26 -1.79
C ALA A 172 -12.06 -8.05 -0.98
N PHE A 173 -13.32 -7.64 -1.03
CA PHE A 173 -14.42 -8.30 -0.35
C PHE A 173 -14.69 -9.70 -0.91
N ASP A 174 -14.60 -9.85 -2.22
CA ASP A 174 -14.81 -11.14 -2.88
C ASP A 174 -13.73 -12.16 -2.49
N VAL A 175 -12.47 -11.75 -2.47
CA VAL A 175 -11.37 -12.61 -2.01
C VAL A 175 -11.58 -12.99 -0.54
N PHE A 176 -11.94 -12.03 0.31
CA PHE A 176 -12.20 -12.30 1.72
C PHE A 176 -13.37 -13.24 1.94
N LYS A 177 -14.50 -13.03 1.25
CA LYS A 177 -15.68 -13.90 1.33
C LYS A 177 -15.38 -15.34 0.89
N LYS A 178 -14.62 -15.50 -0.18
CA LYS A 178 -14.33 -16.82 -0.77
C LYS A 178 -13.23 -17.58 -0.04
N LYS A 179 -12.26 -16.88 0.55
CA LYS A 179 -11.04 -17.48 1.13
C LYS A 179 -10.96 -17.35 2.66
N GLY A 180 -11.70 -16.42 3.27
CA GLY A 180 -11.66 -16.11 4.70
C GLY A 180 -10.55 -15.16 5.12
N TRP A 181 -9.57 -14.86 4.23
CA TRP A 181 -8.48 -13.92 4.47
C TRP A 181 -7.90 -13.39 3.17
N THR A 182 -7.13 -12.30 3.26
CA THR A 182 -6.32 -11.77 2.17
C THR A 182 -4.84 -11.88 2.55
N ASN A 183 -3.99 -12.38 1.67
CA ASN A 183 -2.55 -12.53 1.92
C ASN A 183 -1.67 -12.37 0.67
N SER A 184 -1.95 -13.08 -0.42
CA SER A 184 -1.01 -13.22 -1.54
C SER A 184 -0.66 -11.88 -2.20
N ALA A 185 -1.66 -11.04 -2.48
CA ALA A 185 -1.42 -9.76 -3.13
C ALA A 185 -0.68 -8.78 -2.21
N ILE A 186 -1.08 -8.71 -0.93
CA ILE A 186 -0.42 -7.81 0.03
C ILE A 186 1.01 -8.26 0.34
N SER A 187 1.27 -9.57 0.39
CA SER A 187 2.65 -10.09 0.52
C SER A 187 3.51 -9.65 -0.66
N ARG A 188 2.97 -9.68 -1.90
CA ARG A 188 3.69 -9.21 -3.09
C ARG A 188 3.98 -7.72 -3.01
N ALA A 189 3.01 -6.89 -2.59
CA ALA A 189 3.20 -5.45 -2.41
C ALA A 189 4.28 -5.13 -1.36
N ALA A 190 4.25 -5.83 -0.22
CA ALA A 190 5.26 -5.67 0.82
C ALA A 190 6.66 -6.06 0.36
N VAL A 191 6.77 -7.16 -0.41
CA VAL A 191 8.06 -7.59 -1.00
C VAL A 191 8.55 -6.58 -2.03
N GLN A 192 7.68 -6.01 -2.86
CA GLN A 192 8.03 -4.97 -3.82
C GLN A 192 8.59 -3.73 -3.11
N LEU A 193 7.93 -3.25 -2.07
CA LEU A 193 8.43 -2.13 -1.27
C LEU A 193 9.78 -2.45 -0.59
N ALA A 194 9.89 -3.63 0.01
CA ALA A 194 11.15 -4.08 0.62
C ALA A 194 12.28 -4.14 -0.41
N GLN A 195 11.98 -4.59 -1.63
CA GLN A 195 12.93 -4.65 -2.74
C GLN A 195 13.37 -3.25 -3.15
N SER A 196 12.43 -2.30 -3.33
CA SER A 196 12.74 -0.90 -3.64
C SER A 196 13.67 -0.25 -2.62
N ILE A 197 13.46 -0.54 -1.33
CA ILE A 197 14.29 -0.04 -0.24
C ILE A 197 15.67 -0.69 -0.25
N LEU A 198 15.72 -2.03 -0.26
CA LEU A 198 16.96 -2.79 -0.12
C LEU A 198 17.90 -2.62 -1.31
N PHE A 199 17.36 -2.44 -2.52
CA PHE A 199 18.13 -2.21 -3.75
C PHE A 199 18.28 -0.74 -4.13
N ASP A 200 17.72 0.17 -3.33
CA ASP A 200 17.79 1.61 -3.56
C ASP A 200 17.25 2.01 -4.95
N GLU A 201 16.08 1.49 -5.30
CA GLU A 201 15.53 1.62 -6.66
C GLU A 201 14.99 3.01 -6.98
N HIS A 202 14.84 3.90 -5.98
CA HIS A 202 14.23 5.23 -6.12
C HIS A 202 12.84 5.18 -6.76
N SER A 203 12.02 4.23 -6.34
CA SER A 203 10.68 4.01 -6.91
C SER A 203 9.66 5.04 -6.40
N ILE A 204 8.66 5.33 -7.23
CA ILE A 204 7.51 6.15 -6.84
C ILE A 204 6.32 5.23 -6.63
N GLU A 205 5.83 5.18 -5.38
CA GLU A 205 4.78 4.27 -4.97
C GLU A 205 3.63 5.02 -4.28
N PRO A 206 2.36 4.62 -4.49
CA PRO A 206 1.20 5.20 -3.82
C PRO A 206 1.05 4.59 -2.41
N VAL A 207 1.84 5.08 -1.48
CA VAL A 207 1.96 4.54 -0.12
C VAL A 207 1.39 5.48 0.93
N SER A 208 0.89 4.89 2.01
CA SER A 208 0.35 5.63 3.16
C SER A 208 1.46 6.25 4.02
N GLY A 209 1.20 7.46 4.46
CA GLY A 209 2.03 8.20 5.40
C GLY A 209 1.46 9.57 5.71
N LEU A 210 2.12 10.35 6.56
CA LEU A 210 1.63 11.66 6.98
C LEU A 210 1.40 12.61 5.80
N VAL A 211 0.23 13.27 5.79
CA VAL A 211 -0.17 14.17 4.70
C VAL A 211 0.49 15.55 4.76
N GLN A 212 0.85 16.02 5.95
CA GLN A 212 1.63 17.25 6.17
C GLN A 212 1.11 18.49 5.41
N GLY A 213 -0.20 18.70 5.39
CA GLY A 213 -0.85 19.82 4.70
C GLY A 213 -1.23 19.56 3.25
N ALA A 214 -0.87 18.42 2.67
CA ALA A 214 -1.32 18.07 1.32
C ALA A 214 -2.85 18.06 1.23
N TYR A 215 -3.38 18.64 0.15
CA TYR A 215 -4.83 18.74 -0.12
C TYR A 215 -5.64 19.44 0.99
N GLY A 216 -4.99 20.32 1.76
CA GLY A 216 -5.62 21.02 2.90
C GLY A 216 -5.77 20.18 4.17
N LEU A 217 -5.29 18.95 4.18
CA LEU A 217 -5.33 18.05 5.33
C LEU A 217 -4.14 18.32 6.25
N VAL A 218 -4.40 18.89 7.41
CA VAL A 218 -3.34 19.31 8.36
C VAL A 218 -2.74 18.11 9.06
N ASP A 219 -3.54 17.11 9.39
CA ASP A 219 -3.16 15.95 10.21
C ASP A 219 -3.78 14.66 9.65
N GLY A 220 -3.10 13.54 9.86
CA GLY A 220 -3.55 12.23 9.37
C GLY A 220 -2.52 11.55 8.47
N ALA A 221 -2.85 10.35 8.04
CA ALA A 221 -2.09 9.58 7.06
C ALA A 221 -3.01 9.10 5.94
N LEU A 222 -2.56 9.28 4.70
CA LEU A 222 -3.22 8.81 3.48
C LEU A 222 -2.16 8.39 2.46
N SER A 223 -2.63 7.69 1.43
CA SER A 223 -1.78 7.29 0.31
C SER A 223 -1.57 8.44 -0.65
N LEU A 224 -0.32 8.81 -0.84
CA LEU A 224 0.17 9.76 -1.83
C LEU A 224 1.28 9.12 -2.64
N LEU A 225 1.49 9.59 -3.87
CA LEU A 225 2.71 9.24 -4.59
C LEU A 225 3.92 9.64 -3.75
N THR A 226 4.82 8.71 -3.55
CA THR A 226 5.96 8.88 -2.64
C THR A 226 7.21 8.30 -3.28
N LEU A 227 8.25 9.12 -3.37
CA LEU A 227 9.58 8.65 -3.75
C LEU A 227 10.19 7.90 -2.56
N VAL A 228 10.44 6.61 -2.76
CA VAL A 228 11.01 5.69 -1.77
C VAL A 228 12.43 5.32 -2.17
N GLU A 229 13.34 5.39 -1.23
CA GLU A 229 14.74 5.04 -1.41
C GLU A 229 15.26 4.19 -0.22
N ARG A 230 16.54 3.81 -0.23
CA ARG A 230 17.16 3.02 0.86
C ARG A 230 16.93 3.58 2.26
N ASN A 231 16.85 4.89 2.40
CA ASN A 231 16.65 5.56 3.68
C ASN A 231 15.17 5.74 4.06
N GLY A 232 14.23 5.21 3.28
CA GLY A 232 12.80 5.30 3.47
C GLY A 232 12.13 6.33 2.56
N VAL A 233 11.25 7.15 3.12
CA VAL A 233 10.54 8.20 2.37
C VAL A 233 11.47 9.36 2.07
N LYS A 234 11.78 9.56 0.78
CA LYS A 234 12.56 10.72 0.33
C LYS A 234 11.68 11.96 0.20
N GLN A 235 10.56 11.80 -0.49
CA GLN A 235 9.66 12.91 -0.79
C GLN A 235 8.27 12.41 -1.09
N ARG A 236 7.25 13.12 -0.59
CA ARG A 236 5.86 12.97 -1.02
C ARG A 236 5.56 13.93 -2.15
N LEU A 237 4.77 13.47 -3.10
CA LEU A 237 4.48 14.17 -4.36
C LEU A 237 2.98 14.47 -4.42
N PRO A 238 2.49 15.54 -3.77
CA PRO A 238 1.10 15.97 -3.88
C PRO A 238 0.86 16.54 -5.29
N ILE A 239 0.33 15.73 -6.18
CA ILE A 239 0.01 16.13 -7.55
C ILE A 239 -1.24 17.01 -7.58
N GLU A 240 -1.41 17.81 -8.64
CA GLU A 240 -2.70 18.47 -8.90
C GLU A 240 -3.77 17.42 -9.23
N LEU A 241 -4.90 17.53 -8.55
CA LEU A 241 -6.10 16.74 -8.78
C LEU A 241 -7.10 17.52 -9.62
N SER A 242 -7.84 16.86 -10.48
CA SER A 242 -8.99 17.47 -11.15
C SER A 242 -10.10 17.78 -10.16
N ASN A 243 -11.07 18.61 -10.56
CA ASN A 243 -12.22 18.96 -9.69
C ASN A 243 -13.07 17.74 -9.30
N GLU A 244 -13.03 16.67 -10.11
CA GLU A 244 -13.74 15.41 -9.82
C GLU A 244 -12.98 14.51 -8.83
N GLU A 245 -11.67 14.72 -8.70
CA GLU A 245 -10.77 13.93 -7.86
C GLU A 245 -10.51 14.56 -6.48
N GLN A 246 -10.92 15.83 -6.28
CA GLN A 246 -10.87 16.57 -5.01
C GLN A 246 -12.04 16.21 -4.09
#